data_9bd379c5109b13ceb081d196a1ab97ee
#
_entry.id   9bd379c5109b13ceb081d196a1ab97ee
#
_cell.length_a   1.000
_cell.length_b   1.000
_cell.length_c   1.000
_cell.angle_alpha   90.00
_cell.angle_beta   90.00
_cell.angle_gamma   90.00
#
_symmetry.space_group_name_H-M   'P 1'
#
loop_
_entity.id
_entity.type
_entity.pdbx_description
1 polymer ?
#
loop_
_entity_poly.entity_id
_entity_poly.type
_entity_poly.pdbx_seq_one_letter_code
_entity_poly.pdbx_strand_id
1 'polypeptide(L)'
;MAGYLVDDQRKVTTHRLIQMKAEGKKIAMLTSYDYTTATITDGAGMDIILVGDSASNVMAGNLTTLPITLDQMIYHAKSVVIGVKRAL
;
A
#
# COMPACT_ATOMS: atom_id res chain seq x y z
N MET A 1 7.80 -18.49 2.06
CA MET A 1 6.56 -18.15 2.71
C MET A 1 5.40 -18.06 1.71
N ALA A 2 4.44 -18.86 1.92
CA ALA A 2 3.20 -18.70 1.17
C ALA A 2 2.54 -17.39 1.63
N GLY A 3 1.83 -16.73 0.82
CA GLY A 3 1.16 -15.48 1.16
C GLY A 3 0.94 -14.60 -0.04
N TYR A 4 1.65 -14.89 -1.11
CA TYR A 4 1.49 -14.14 -2.36
C TYR A 4 0.67 -14.94 -3.35
N LEU A 5 -0.29 -14.28 -3.97
CA LEU A 5 -1.14 -14.87 -5.00
C LEU A 5 -0.55 -14.66 -6.40
N VAL A 6 0.61 -14.03 -6.49
CA VAL A 6 1.32 -13.80 -7.75
C VAL A 6 2.66 -14.51 -7.72
N ASP A 7 3.14 -14.92 -8.91
CA ASP A 7 4.41 -15.65 -9.03
C ASP A 7 5.62 -14.73 -8.83
N ASP A 8 5.55 -13.48 -9.31
CA ASP A 8 6.65 -12.53 -9.22
C ASP A 8 6.66 -11.88 -7.85
N GLN A 9 7.60 -12.29 -7.00
CA GLN A 9 7.74 -11.81 -5.64
C GLN A 9 8.89 -10.80 -5.47
N ARG A 10 9.44 -10.29 -6.55
CA ARG A 10 10.48 -9.25 -6.48
C ARG A 10 9.89 -7.98 -5.90
N LYS A 11 10.68 -7.29 -5.07
CA LYS A 11 10.28 -6.01 -4.51
C LYS A 11 9.94 -5.02 -5.63
N VAL A 12 8.79 -4.40 -5.54
CA VAL A 12 8.36 -3.38 -6.51
C VAL A 12 9.08 -2.07 -6.19
N THR A 13 9.71 -1.50 -7.20
CA THR A 13 10.41 -0.22 -7.12
C THR A 13 9.85 0.72 -8.19
N THR A 14 10.20 2.00 -8.12
CA THR A 14 9.80 2.94 -9.17
C THR A 14 10.30 2.50 -10.54
N HIS A 15 11.53 1.98 -10.60
CA HIS A 15 12.10 1.45 -11.84
C HIS A 15 11.27 0.27 -12.37
N ARG A 16 10.84 -0.63 -11.47
CA ARG A 16 9.99 -1.77 -11.85
C ARG A 16 8.66 -1.32 -12.43
N LEU A 17 8.08 -0.25 -11.91
CA LEU A 17 6.82 0.29 -12.44
C LEU A 17 6.99 0.80 -13.87
N ILE A 18 8.11 1.46 -14.15
CA ILE A 18 8.41 1.93 -15.51
C ILE A 18 8.53 0.74 -16.46
N GLN A 19 9.22 -0.33 -16.04
CA GLN A 19 9.33 -1.55 -16.83
C GLN A 19 7.96 -2.19 -17.10
N MET A 20 7.11 -2.26 -16.09
CA MET A 20 5.77 -2.83 -16.23
C MET A 20 4.95 -2.06 -17.27
N LYS A 21 5.02 -0.75 -17.24
CA LYS A 21 4.33 0.08 -18.25
C LYS A 21 4.87 -0.18 -19.64
N ALA A 22 6.18 -0.24 -19.80
CA ALA A 22 6.80 -0.51 -21.10
C ALA A 22 6.43 -1.89 -21.66
N GLU A 23 6.23 -2.87 -20.77
CA GLU A 23 5.83 -4.24 -21.14
C GLU A 23 4.32 -4.40 -21.31
N GLY A 24 3.54 -3.34 -21.10
CA GLY A 24 2.10 -3.39 -21.19
C GLY A 24 1.41 -4.08 -20.02
N LYS A 25 2.10 -4.26 -18.91
CA LYS A 25 1.54 -4.88 -17.70
C LYS A 25 0.78 -3.86 -16.89
N LYS A 26 -0.39 -4.24 -16.39
CA LYS A 26 -1.19 -3.38 -15.53
C LYS A 26 -0.56 -3.29 -14.16
N ILE A 27 -0.65 -2.11 -13.55
CA ILE A 27 -0.18 -1.84 -12.20
C ILE A 27 -1.40 -1.75 -11.29
N ALA A 28 -1.46 -2.60 -10.28
CA ALA A 28 -2.57 -2.65 -9.34
C ALA A 28 -2.19 -1.91 -8.06
N MET A 29 -3.04 -0.98 -7.64
CA MET A 29 -2.85 -0.19 -6.43
C MET A 29 -4.10 -0.26 -5.56
N LEU A 30 -3.89 -0.38 -4.26
CA LEU A 30 -4.97 -0.40 -3.28
C LEU A 30 -4.51 0.31 -2.02
N THR A 31 -5.44 0.92 -1.30
CA THR A 31 -5.16 1.63 -0.06
C THR A 31 -5.12 0.68 1.13
N SER A 32 -4.21 0.91 2.07
CA SER A 32 -4.18 0.26 3.38
C SER A 32 -3.70 1.25 4.44
N TYR A 33 -4.21 1.13 5.66
CA TYR A 33 -3.89 2.06 6.75
C TYR A 33 -3.32 1.36 7.97
N ASP A 34 -3.20 0.05 7.97
CA ASP A 34 -2.76 -0.73 9.13
C ASP A 34 -1.95 -1.94 8.69
N TYR A 35 -1.30 -2.56 9.68
CA TYR A 35 -0.44 -3.71 9.47
C TYR A 35 -1.19 -4.91 8.87
N THR A 36 -2.32 -5.27 9.44
CA THR A 36 -3.06 -6.47 9.03
C THR A 36 -3.55 -6.37 7.60
N THR A 37 -4.20 -5.25 7.26
CA THR A 37 -4.70 -5.02 5.91
C THR A 37 -3.56 -4.94 4.90
N ALA A 38 -2.45 -4.30 5.27
CA ALA A 38 -1.26 -4.21 4.41
C ALA A 38 -0.67 -5.59 4.11
N THR A 39 -0.61 -6.47 5.10
CA THR A 39 -0.14 -7.85 4.92
C THR A 39 -1.01 -8.59 3.91
N ILE A 40 -2.32 -8.47 4.03
CA ILE A 40 -3.27 -9.12 3.12
C ILE A 40 -3.15 -8.53 1.72
N THR A 41 -3.11 -7.23 1.60
CA THR A 41 -3.05 -6.52 0.33
C THR A 41 -1.74 -6.83 -0.41
N ASP A 42 -0.63 -6.81 0.29
CA ASP A 42 0.67 -7.18 -0.26
C ASP A 42 0.68 -8.65 -0.71
N GLY A 43 0.15 -9.54 0.13
CA GLY A 43 0.06 -10.97 -0.20
C GLY A 43 -0.85 -11.24 -1.38
N ALA A 44 -1.86 -10.42 -1.61
CA ALA A 44 -2.75 -10.53 -2.77
C ALA A 44 -2.08 -10.11 -4.08
N GLY A 45 -0.88 -9.51 -4.03
CA GLY A 45 -0.12 -9.18 -5.22
C GLY A 45 -0.31 -7.77 -5.71
N MET A 46 -0.79 -6.85 -4.87
CA MET A 46 -0.83 -5.44 -5.23
C MET A 46 0.59 -4.93 -5.46
N ASP A 47 0.75 -4.12 -6.49
CA ASP A 47 2.06 -3.57 -6.84
C ASP A 47 2.38 -2.32 -6.01
N ILE A 48 1.37 -1.54 -5.70
CA ILE A 48 1.49 -0.31 -4.91
C ILE A 48 0.44 -0.33 -3.81
N ILE A 49 0.84 0.11 -2.62
CA ILE A 49 -0.09 0.34 -1.51
C ILE A 49 -0.04 1.82 -1.17
N LEU A 50 -1.19 2.46 -1.20
CA LEU A 50 -1.33 3.88 -0.89
C LEU A 50 -1.69 4.03 0.59
N VAL A 51 -0.92 4.86 1.29
CA VAL A 51 -1.30 5.32 2.62
C VAL A 51 -1.59 6.82 2.49
N GLY A 52 -2.87 7.17 2.51
CA GLY A 52 -3.30 8.52 2.20
C GLY A 52 -4.08 9.20 3.32
N ASP A 53 -4.37 10.47 3.11
CA ASP A 53 -5.10 11.31 4.07
C ASP A 53 -6.58 10.91 4.20
N SER A 54 -7.09 10.05 3.32
CA SER A 54 -8.43 9.49 3.47
C SER A 54 -8.59 8.68 4.76
N ALA A 55 -7.48 8.37 5.46
CA ALA A 55 -7.54 7.82 6.82
C ALA A 55 -8.32 8.74 7.78
N SER A 56 -8.31 10.03 7.54
CA SER A 56 -9.14 10.98 8.29
C SER A 56 -10.63 10.61 8.22
N ASN A 57 -11.09 10.21 7.05
CA ASN A 57 -12.49 9.84 6.84
C ASN A 57 -12.79 8.41 7.34
N VAL A 58 -12.05 7.43 6.82
CA VAL A 58 -12.42 6.03 6.97
C VAL A 58 -11.91 5.39 8.25
N MET A 59 -10.86 5.95 8.86
CA MET A 59 -10.30 5.45 10.12
C MET A 59 -10.76 6.29 11.32
N ALA A 60 -10.82 7.61 11.17
CA ALA A 60 -11.15 8.51 12.27
C ALA A 60 -12.59 9.03 12.21
N GLY A 61 -13.31 8.84 11.11
CA GLY A 61 -14.70 9.24 10.98
C GLY A 61 -14.92 10.73 10.74
N ASN A 62 -13.90 11.48 10.37
CA ASN A 62 -14.04 12.89 10.05
C ASN A 62 -14.72 13.07 8.69
N LEU A 63 -15.38 14.21 8.49
CA LEU A 63 -16.07 14.51 7.25
C LEU A 63 -15.11 14.90 6.12
N THR A 64 -13.91 15.36 6.45
CA THR A 64 -12.90 15.78 5.47
C THR A 64 -11.55 15.19 5.83
N THR A 65 -10.57 15.36 4.94
CA THR A 65 -9.19 14.94 5.19
C THR A 65 -8.39 15.96 5.99
N LEU A 66 -8.94 17.17 6.21
CA LEU A 66 -8.21 18.27 6.85
C LEU A 66 -7.78 18.00 8.29
N PRO A 67 -8.57 17.31 9.14
CA PRO A 67 -8.18 17.12 10.55
C PRO A 67 -7.02 16.16 10.78
N ILE A 68 -6.64 15.35 9.80
CA ILE A 68 -5.56 14.39 10.03
C ILE A 68 -4.22 15.11 10.20
N THR A 69 -3.44 14.68 11.19
CA THR A 69 -2.15 15.27 11.47
C THR A 69 -1.03 14.50 10.79
N LEU A 70 0.13 15.12 10.63
CA LEU A 70 1.32 14.46 10.11
C LEU A 70 1.72 13.26 10.99
N ASP A 71 1.64 13.40 12.31
CA ASP A 71 1.97 12.31 13.22
C ASP A 71 1.04 11.11 13.01
N GLN A 72 -0.24 11.33 12.77
CA GLN A 72 -1.19 10.27 12.47
C GLN A 72 -0.85 9.61 11.14
N MET A 73 -0.50 10.38 10.12
CA MET A 73 -0.07 9.84 8.82
C MET A 73 1.18 8.98 8.95
N ILE A 74 2.15 9.45 9.73
CA ILE A 74 3.39 8.69 9.99
C ILE A 74 3.07 7.38 10.70
N TYR A 75 2.17 7.40 11.67
CA TYR A 75 1.75 6.20 12.38
C TYR A 75 1.18 5.16 11.40
N HIS A 76 0.26 5.56 10.54
CA HIS A 76 -0.33 4.66 9.55
C HIS A 76 0.74 4.13 8.58
N ALA A 77 1.60 5.01 8.08
CA ALA A 77 2.65 4.63 7.14
C ALA A 77 3.61 3.61 7.74
N LYS A 78 4.04 3.81 8.99
CA LYS A 78 4.91 2.86 9.68
C LYS A 78 4.26 1.50 9.83
N SER A 79 2.99 1.47 10.19
CA SER A 79 2.24 0.22 10.37
C SER A 79 2.15 -0.56 9.07
N VAL A 80 1.88 0.14 7.97
CA VAL A 80 1.80 -0.47 6.64
C VAL A 80 3.16 -0.99 6.19
N VAL A 81 4.21 -0.19 6.35
CA VAL A 81 5.57 -0.56 5.91
C VAL A 81 6.05 -1.84 6.60
N ILE A 82 5.72 -2.02 7.86
CA ILE A 82 6.08 -3.25 8.59
C ILE A 82 5.43 -4.48 7.95
N GLY A 83 4.21 -4.34 7.44
CA GLY A 83 3.45 -5.45 6.86
C GLY A 83 3.75 -5.74 5.39
N VAL A 84 4.46 -4.85 4.71
CA VAL A 84 4.69 -4.95 3.26
C VAL A 84 6.10 -5.48 2.98
N LYS A 85 6.18 -6.47 2.09
CA LYS A 85 7.47 -7.06 1.68
C LYS A 85 7.74 -6.87 0.19
N ARG A 86 6.71 -6.85 -0.63
CA ARG A 86 6.83 -6.75 -2.09
C ARG A 86 6.39 -5.39 -2.63
N ALA A 87 5.20 -4.92 -2.27
CA ALA A 87 4.61 -3.70 -2.83
C ALA A 87 5.41 -2.43 -2.52
N LEU A 88 5.28 -1.44 -3.40
CA LEU A 88 5.82 -0.10 -3.19
C LEU A 88 4.86 0.72 -2.35
#